data_4baf7bbff13cd02fdf6f5335b35d9b78
#
_entry.id   4baf7bbff13cd02fdf6f5335b35d9b78
#
_cell.length_a   1.000
_cell.length_b   1.000
_cell.length_c   1.000
_cell.angle_alpha   90.00
_cell.angle_beta   90.00
_cell.angle_gamma   90.00
#
_symmetry.space_group_name_H-M   'P 1'
#
loop_
_entity.id
_entity.type
_entity.pdbx_description
1 polymer ?
#
loop_
_entity_poly.entity_id
_entity_poly.type
_entity_poly.pdbx_seq_one_letter_code
_entity_poly.pdbx_strand_id
1 'polypeptide(L)'
;MNLMVPVLAAYIAESIGKRPALVPGFVAGMIAIQGLPVNPATGLIDAGGSGVGFGFLGGIVGGFLAGYVILLLEKVFAKLPANLNGLKAIFLYPLFSTLIVGLVMLGISGPMVTINNAMMDFLRSLQHAGAIPLGIAIGCMCAVDMGGPVNKAAYVTGTMLLGAGLEAGVGTAEYADGTAFMAAVSAACIVPPLVTSFAVIAGKKYFSQEDHDAGIVNIILGCTHITEGAIPFMTKNIWPVMPITMLSAAIASVLTLLLGVHVPAPHGGFLVLPVVDGGLQWVLAILAGTIVGGILFTAFKKAEWTKAQREAAVEVTINDVPAPADDVFRAACKAEDDPAKVAGLINERLA
;
A
#
# COMPACT_ATOMS: atom_id res chain seq x y z
N MET A 1 1.75 -3.19 -18.57
CA MET A 1 2.08 -2.51 -17.31
C MET A 1 2.23 -0.98 -17.41
N ASN A 2 2.58 -0.44 -18.57
CA ASN A 2 2.90 0.98 -18.74
C ASN A 2 1.74 1.97 -18.50
N LEU A 3 0.49 1.52 -18.45
CA LEU A 3 -0.67 2.41 -18.24
C LEU A 3 -1.16 2.51 -16.79
N MET A 4 -0.71 1.63 -15.89
CA MET A 4 -1.19 1.61 -14.50
C MET A 4 -0.91 2.94 -13.77
N VAL A 5 0.31 3.45 -13.88
CA VAL A 5 0.70 4.71 -13.21
C VAL A 5 0.01 5.94 -13.82
N PRO A 6 -0.07 6.11 -15.17
CA PRO A 6 -0.87 7.17 -15.77
C PRO A 6 -2.34 7.17 -15.37
N VAL A 7 -2.97 5.99 -15.34
CA VAL A 7 -4.36 5.85 -14.92
C VAL A 7 -4.52 6.22 -13.45
N LEU A 8 -3.64 5.72 -12.56
CA LEU A 8 -3.63 6.08 -11.15
C LEU A 8 -3.50 7.59 -10.95
N ALA A 9 -2.51 8.22 -11.60
CA ALA A 9 -2.30 9.66 -11.51
C ALA A 9 -3.52 10.46 -12.00
N ALA A 10 -4.16 10.01 -13.08
CA ALA A 10 -5.39 10.62 -13.60
C ALA A 10 -6.53 10.56 -12.59
N TYR A 11 -6.76 9.40 -11.93
CA TYR A 11 -7.83 9.26 -10.94
C TYR A 11 -7.53 10.02 -9.63
N ILE A 12 -6.26 10.08 -9.20
CA ILE A 12 -5.86 10.95 -8.09
C ILE A 12 -6.19 12.42 -8.43
N ALA A 13 -5.82 12.85 -9.63
CA ALA A 13 -6.11 14.21 -10.09
C ALA A 13 -7.62 14.48 -10.16
N GLU A 14 -8.41 13.54 -10.68
CA GLU A 14 -9.86 13.64 -10.78
C GLU A 14 -10.53 13.75 -9.40
N SER A 15 -10.06 13.01 -8.41
CA SER A 15 -10.61 13.07 -7.05
C SER A 15 -10.54 14.48 -6.45
N ILE A 16 -9.57 15.30 -6.89
CA ILE A 16 -9.32 16.67 -6.42
C ILE A 16 -9.93 17.71 -7.37
N GLY A 17 -9.51 17.68 -8.65
CA GLY A 17 -9.85 18.71 -9.66
C GLY A 17 -10.98 18.27 -10.61
N LYS A 18 -11.71 17.19 -10.31
CA LYS A 18 -12.80 16.63 -11.11
C LYS A 18 -12.35 16.30 -12.54
N ARG A 19 -13.30 16.17 -13.49
CA ARG A 19 -13.02 15.76 -14.89
C ARG A 19 -11.92 16.55 -15.60
N PRO A 20 -11.80 17.89 -15.44
CA PRO A 20 -10.73 18.64 -16.10
C PRO A 20 -9.32 18.19 -15.71
N ALA A 21 -9.14 17.58 -14.54
CA ALA A 21 -7.86 17.13 -14.03
C ALA A 21 -7.39 15.77 -14.61
N LEU A 22 -8.26 15.00 -15.25
CA LEU A 22 -7.92 13.69 -15.81
C LEU A 22 -6.76 13.78 -16.81
N VAL A 23 -6.82 14.70 -17.76
CA VAL A 23 -5.81 14.85 -18.81
C VAL A 23 -4.44 15.23 -18.25
N PRO A 24 -4.27 16.30 -17.46
CA PRO A 24 -2.97 16.64 -16.90
C PRO A 24 -2.47 15.58 -15.91
N GLY A 25 -3.35 14.89 -15.18
CA GLY A 25 -3.00 13.77 -14.32
C GLY A 25 -2.45 12.58 -15.11
N PHE A 26 -3.11 12.22 -16.22
CA PHE A 26 -2.62 11.16 -17.09
C PHE A 26 -1.25 11.50 -17.70
N VAL A 27 -1.07 12.74 -18.17
CA VAL A 27 0.22 13.21 -18.70
C VAL A 27 1.31 13.18 -17.64
N ALA A 28 1.01 13.62 -16.41
CA ALA A 28 1.96 13.53 -15.30
C ALA A 28 2.41 12.09 -15.04
N GLY A 29 1.47 11.15 -15.05
CA GLY A 29 1.78 9.72 -14.90
C GLY A 29 2.59 9.14 -16.07
N MET A 30 2.35 9.59 -17.29
CA MET A 30 3.18 9.22 -18.47
C MET A 30 4.62 9.74 -18.31
N ILE A 31 4.79 11.00 -17.90
CA ILE A 31 6.11 11.57 -17.61
C ILE A 31 6.82 10.78 -16.49
N ALA A 32 6.07 10.37 -15.46
CA ALA A 32 6.62 9.59 -14.35
C ALA A 32 7.15 8.22 -14.78
N ILE A 33 6.52 7.56 -15.75
CA ILE A 33 6.99 6.24 -16.26
C ILE A 33 8.13 6.39 -17.25
N GLN A 34 7.93 7.24 -18.27
CA GLN A 34 8.88 7.35 -19.37
C GLN A 34 10.13 8.14 -18.99
N GLY A 35 9.99 8.99 -17.95
CA GLY A 35 10.97 10.02 -17.69
C GLY A 35 11.00 11.09 -18.77
N LEU A 36 11.80 12.08 -18.54
CA LEU A 36 12.11 13.08 -19.55
C LEU A 36 13.61 12.98 -19.79
N PRO A 37 14.04 12.63 -21.03
CA PRO A 37 15.44 12.57 -21.35
C PRO A 37 16.00 13.99 -21.39
N VAL A 38 16.51 14.46 -20.25
CA VAL A 38 17.17 15.74 -20.15
C VAL A 38 18.65 15.51 -20.28
N ASN A 39 19.28 16.15 -21.27
CA ASN A 39 20.72 16.16 -21.39
C ASN A 39 21.34 16.97 -20.23
N PRO A 40 22.13 16.34 -19.35
CA PRO A 40 22.66 17.02 -18.16
C PRO A 40 23.64 18.17 -18.49
N ALA A 41 24.22 18.19 -19.68
CA ALA A 41 25.15 19.22 -20.10
C ALA A 41 24.45 20.48 -20.65
N THR A 42 23.28 20.32 -21.28
CA THR A 42 22.56 21.43 -21.93
C THR A 42 21.27 21.82 -21.22
N GLY A 43 20.77 20.97 -20.30
CA GLY A 43 19.47 21.15 -19.65
C GLY A 43 18.27 21.02 -20.60
N LEU A 44 18.49 20.65 -21.88
CA LEU A 44 17.45 20.50 -22.88
C LEU A 44 16.96 19.04 -22.97
N ILE A 45 15.72 18.87 -23.43
CA ILE A 45 15.14 17.54 -23.68
C ILE A 45 15.85 16.95 -24.90
N ASP A 46 16.45 15.78 -24.73
CA ASP A 46 17.04 15.00 -25.80
C ASP A 46 15.97 14.07 -26.38
N ALA A 47 15.42 14.42 -27.53
CA ALA A 47 14.35 13.69 -28.18
C ALA A 47 14.74 12.24 -28.60
N GLY A 48 16.04 11.91 -28.59
CA GLY A 48 16.55 10.56 -28.90
C GLY A 48 17.02 9.79 -27.68
N GLY A 49 17.02 10.41 -26.50
CA GLY A 49 17.45 9.79 -25.24
C GLY A 49 16.33 8.99 -24.56
N SER A 50 16.71 7.93 -23.86
CA SER A 50 15.81 7.25 -22.94
C SER A 50 15.76 8.03 -21.62
N GLY A 51 14.60 8.60 -21.28
CA GLY A 51 14.41 9.23 -19.98
C GLY A 51 14.42 8.17 -18.86
N VAL A 52 14.98 8.54 -17.71
CA VAL A 52 14.87 7.70 -16.51
C VAL A 52 13.57 8.06 -15.81
N GLY A 53 12.64 7.12 -15.81
CA GLY A 53 11.37 7.28 -15.11
C GLY A 53 11.56 7.29 -13.60
N PHE A 54 10.73 8.06 -12.90
CA PHE A 54 10.69 8.11 -11.44
C PHE A 54 9.46 7.36 -10.87
N GLY A 55 8.88 6.53 -11.73
CA GLY A 55 8.00 5.42 -11.40
C GLY A 55 6.71 5.82 -10.68
N PHE A 56 6.27 4.92 -9.80
CA PHE A 56 4.99 5.02 -9.11
C PHE A 56 4.90 6.23 -8.17
N LEU A 57 6.01 6.56 -7.47
CA LEU A 57 6.10 7.74 -6.61
C LEU A 57 5.82 9.03 -7.40
N GLY A 58 6.45 9.16 -8.58
CA GLY A 58 6.22 10.29 -9.45
C GLY A 58 4.79 10.38 -9.97
N GLY A 59 4.16 9.25 -10.25
CA GLY A 59 2.74 9.21 -10.65
C GLY A 59 1.80 9.72 -9.56
N ILE A 60 2.03 9.35 -8.29
CA ILE A 60 1.26 9.88 -7.16
C ILE A 60 1.44 11.39 -7.03
N VAL A 61 2.68 11.87 -6.96
CA VAL A 61 3.00 13.30 -6.85
C VAL A 61 2.40 14.08 -8.02
N GLY A 62 2.55 13.55 -9.25
CA GLY A 62 1.97 14.15 -10.46
C GLY A 62 0.45 14.22 -10.45
N GLY A 63 -0.22 13.20 -9.91
CA GLY A 63 -1.68 13.18 -9.76
C GLY A 63 -2.16 14.27 -8.78
N PHE A 64 -1.55 14.40 -7.61
CA PHE A 64 -1.85 15.48 -6.68
C PHE A 64 -1.58 16.85 -7.30
N LEU A 65 -0.41 17.03 -7.93
CA LEU A 65 -0.04 18.26 -8.60
C LEU A 65 -1.09 18.66 -9.64
N ALA A 66 -1.49 17.75 -10.51
CA ALA A 66 -2.46 18.00 -11.56
C ALA A 66 -3.83 18.41 -10.98
N GLY A 67 -4.28 17.74 -9.92
CA GLY A 67 -5.54 18.10 -9.25
C GLY A 67 -5.51 19.52 -8.68
N TYR A 68 -4.45 19.88 -7.94
CA TYR A 68 -4.33 21.22 -7.36
C TYR A 68 -4.09 22.32 -8.41
N VAL A 69 -3.37 22.01 -9.50
CA VAL A 69 -3.20 22.96 -10.62
C VAL A 69 -4.55 23.29 -11.26
N ILE A 70 -5.45 22.33 -11.45
CA ILE A 70 -6.80 22.60 -11.95
C ILE A 70 -7.58 23.49 -11.00
N LEU A 71 -7.56 23.22 -9.69
CA LEU A 71 -8.24 24.10 -8.71
C LEU A 71 -7.71 25.53 -8.73
N LEU A 72 -6.40 25.69 -8.95
CA LEU A 72 -5.79 27.01 -9.12
C LEU A 72 -6.28 27.69 -10.40
N LEU A 73 -6.29 26.97 -11.53
CA LEU A 73 -6.75 27.51 -12.82
C LEU A 73 -8.24 27.86 -12.81
N GLU A 74 -9.06 27.08 -12.09
CA GLU A 74 -10.48 27.42 -11.89
C GLU A 74 -10.64 28.78 -11.22
N LYS A 75 -9.85 29.06 -10.17
CA LYS A 75 -9.86 30.38 -9.50
C LYS A 75 -9.37 31.49 -10.40
N VAL A 76 -8.31 31.25 -11.21
CA VAL A 76 -7.77 32.25 -12.14
C VAL A 76 -8.76 32.55 -13.24
N PHE A 77 -9.38 31.53 -13.84
CA PHE A 77 -10.33 31.72 -14.94
C PHE A 77 -11.76 32.01 -14.50
N ALA A 78 -12.06 32.03 -13.19
CA ALA A 78 -13.36 32.44 -12.66
C ALA A 78 -13.74 33.88 -13.09
N LYS A 79 -12.74 34.74 -13.28
CA LYS A 79 -12.93 36.13 -13.72
C LYS A 79 -13.31 36.28 -15.20
N LEU A 80 -13.21 35.25 -16.01
CA LEU A 80 -13.55 35.27 -17.42
C LEU A 80 -15.09 35.22 -17.61
N PRO A 81 -15.65 35.90 -18.59
CA PRO A 81 -17.09 35.92 -18.87
C PRO A 81 -17.68 34.54 -19.10
N ALA A 82 -18.96 34.36 -18.76
CA ALA A 82 -19.64 33.06 -18.86
C ALA A 82 -19.78 32.52 -20.31
N ASN A 83 -19.82 33.38 -21.31
CA ASN A 83 -19.84 33.02 -22.72
C ASN A 83 -18.55 32.26 -23.18
N LEU A 84 -17.46 32.35 -22.40
CA LEU A 84 -16.20 31.64 -22.65
C LEU A 84 -16.08 30.29 -21.91
N ASN A 85 -17.12 29.82 -21.25
CA ASN A 85 -17.07 28.57 -20.49
C ASN A 85 -16.69 27.35 -21.37
N GLY A 86 -17.18 27.29 -22.61
CA GLY A 86 -16.77 26.25 -23.57
C GLY A 86 -15.28 26.31 -23.88
N LEU A 87 -14.74 27.51 -24.11
CA LEU A 87 -13.31 27.73 -24.37
C LEU A 87 -12.46 27.34 -23.15
N LYS A 88 -12.92 27.68 -21.92
CA LYS A 88 -12.24 27.27 -20.68
C LYS A 88 -12.11 25.76 -20.60
N ALA A 89 -13.23 25.04 -20.78
CA ALA A 89 -13.29 23.60 -20.58
C ALA A 89 -12.50 22.82 -21.65
N ILE A 90 -12.61 23.22 -22.92
CA ILE A 90 -12.05 22.46 -24.05
C ILE A 90 -10.59 22.83 -24.32
N PHE A 91 -10.19 24.07 -24.08
CA PHE A 91 -8.89 24.58 -24.49
C PHE A 91 -8.02 25.06 -23.32
N LEU A 92 -8.53 26.01 -22.50
CA LEU A 92 -7.68 26.65 -21.48
C LEU A 92 -7.25 25.69 -20.37
N TYR A 93 -8.18 24.89 -19.80
CA TYR A 93 -7.82 23.94 -18.77
C TYR A 93 -6.83 22.88 -19.27
N PRO A 94 -7.08 22.14 -20.36
CA PRO A 94 -6.13 21.15 -20.84
C PRO A 94 -4.77 21.75 -21.18
N LEU A 95 -4.73 22.87 -21.88
CA LEU A 95 -3.49 23.49 -22.34
C LEU A 95 -2.61 23.96 -21.16
N PHE A 96 -3.17 24.85 -20.31
CA PHE A 96 -2.38 25.43 -19.22
C PHE A 96 -2.07 24.44 -18.10
N SER A 97 -3.01 23.54 -17.79
CA SER A 97 -2.75 22.55 -16.76
C SER A 97 -1.65 21.56 -17.18
N THR A 98 -1.71 21.05 -18.41
CA THR A 98 -0.69 20.14 -18.94
C THR A 98 0.68 20.79 -19.04
N LEU A 99 0.72 22.06 -19.48
CA LEU A 99 1.97 22.82 -19.54
C LEU A 99 2.59 23.02 -18.16
N ILE A 100 1.78 23.51 -17.19
CA ILE A 100 2.27 23.76 -15.82
C ILE A 100 2.71 22.46 -15.16
N VAL A 101 1.88 21.42 -15.21
CA VAL A 101 2.18 20.11 -14.63
C VAL A 101 3.43 19.52 -15.28
N GLY A 102 3.55 19.57 -16.61
CA GLY A 102 4.73 19.10 -17.33
C GLY A 102 6.02 19.79 -16.88
N LEU A 103 6.01 21.13 -16.80
CA LEU A 103 7.17 21.92 -16.34
C LEU A 103 7.56 21.62 -14.89
N VAL A 104 6.58 21.49 -13.99
CA VAL A 104 6.86 21.16 -12.59
C VAL A 104 7.38 19.74 -12.48
N MET A 105 6.79 18.77 -13.21
CA MET A 105 7.28 17.38 -13.24
C MET A 105 8.72 17.29 -13.75
N LEU A 106 9.11 18.11 -14.71
CA LEU A 106 10.51 18.26 -15.15
C LEU A 106 11.42 18.69 -13.97
N GLY A 107 11.02 19.72 -13.24
CA GLY A 107 11.81 20.26 -12.14
C GLY A 107 12.00 19.27 -10.97
N ILE A 108 10.98 18.43 -10.70
CA ILE A 108 11.06 17.45 -9.59
C ILE A 108 11.58 16.08 -10.02
N SER A 109 11.77 15.84 -11.32
CA SER A 109 12.20 14.53 -11.84
C SER A 109 13.53 14.04 -11.24
N GLY A 110 14.54 14.90 -11.16
CA GLY A 110 15.84 14.57 -10.60
C GLY A 110 15.78 14.02 -9.16
N PRO A 111 15.23 14.77 -8.20
CA PRO A 111 15.01 14.26 -6.84
C PRO A 111 14.19 12.97 -6.78
N MET A 112 13.13 12.83 -7.57
CA MET A 112 12.29 11.63 -7.58
C MET A 112 13.05 10.41 -8.12
N VAL A 113 13.80 10.56 -9.20
CA VAL A 113 14.68 9.50 -9.74
C VAL A 113 15.69 9.08 -8.69
N THR A 114 16.31 10.03 -7.98
CA THR A 114 17.30 9.74 -6.94
C THR A 114 16.70 8.90 -5.82
N ILE A 115 15.51 9.25 -5.31
CA ILE A 115 14.82 8.50 -4.27
C ILE A 115 14.48 7.09 -4.76
N ASN A 116 13.90 6.97 -5.95
CA ASN A 116 13.53 5.69 -6.52
C ASN A 116 14.74 4.77 -6.73
N ASN A 117 15.84 5.32 -7.28
CA ASN A 117 17.07 4.57 -7.47
C ASN A 117 17.70 4.16 -6.13
N ALA A 118 17.71 5.04 -5.13
CA ALA A 118 18.23 4.69 -3.81
C ALA A 118 17.50 3.51 -3.17
N MET A 119 16.17 3.42 -3.33
CA MET A 119 15.40 2.26 -2.85
C MET A 119 15.76 0.98 -3.63
N MET A 120 15.92 1.07 -4.95
CA MET A 120 16.31 -0.08 -5.77
C MET A 120 17.75 -0.53 -5.47
N ASP A 121 18.68 0.40 -5.33
CA ASP A 121 20.10 0.10 -5.03
C ASP A 121 20.26 -0.48 -3.63
N PHE A 122 19.46 -0.04 -2.67
CA PHE A 122 19.38 -0.65 -1.35
C PHE A 122 19.00 -2.14 -1.44
N LEU A 123 17.96 -2.48 -2.19
CA LEU A 123 17.54 -3.88 -2.37
C LEU A 123 18.59 -4.71 -3.13
N ARG A 124 19.21 -4.14 -4.17
CA ARG A 124 20.30 -4.82 -4.89
C ARG A 124 21.49 -5.09 -3.99
N SER A 125 21.85 -4.14 -3.12
CA SER A 125 22.94 -4.34 -2.16
C SER A 125 22.69 -5.48 -1.18
N LEU A 126 21.44 -5.73 -0.84
CA LEU A 126 21.04 -6.81 0.05
C LEU A 126 21.04 -8.20 -0.61
N GLN A 127 21.04 -8.32 -1.94
CA GLN A 127 21.12 -9.62 -2.62
C GLN A 127 22.36 -10.44 -2.18
N HIS A 128 23.45 -9.74 -1.92
CA HIS A 128 24.70 -10.37 -1.45
C HIS A 128 24.78 -10.56 0.07
N ALA A 129 23.83 -10.00 0.83
CA ALA A 129 23.79 -10.09 2.29
C ALA A 129 23.12 -11.41 2.80
N GLY A 130 22.53 -12.19 1.89
CA GLY A 130 21.90 -13.47 2.18
C GLY A 130 20.37 -13.40 2.27
N ALA A 131 19.74 -14.57 2.33
CA ALA A 131 18.28 -14.75 2.23
C ALA A 131 17.49 -14.04 3.36
N ILE A 132 18.03 -14.02 4.58
CA ILE A 132 17.30 -13.46 5.73
C ILE A 132 17.18 -11.95 5.65
N PRO A 133 18.28 -11.14 5.55
CA PRO A 133 18.15 -9.68 5.48
C PRO A 133 17.44 -9.23 4.22
N LEU A 134 17.66 -9.88 3.08
CA LEU A 134 16.94 -9.57 1.84
C LEU A 134 15.44 -9.87 1.98
N GLY A 135 15.06 -11.02 2.50
CA GLY A 135 13.66 -11.41 2.69
C GLY A 135 12.92 -10.50 3.67
N ILE A 136 13.58 -10.09 4.77
CA ILE A 136 13.00 -9.11 5.70
C ILE A 136 12.76 -7.77 5.01
N ALA A 137 13.75 -7.26 4.27
CA ALA A 137 13.61 -5.99 3.55
C ALA A 137 12.48 -6.04 2.52
N ILE A 138 12.45 -7.06 1.66
CA ILE A 138 11.38 -7.25 0.66
C ILE A 138 10.02 -7.34 1.35
N GLY A 139 9.89 -8.19 2.37
CA GLY A 139 8.62 -8.39 3.07
C GLY A 139 8.10 -7.10 3.72
N CYS A 140 8.97 -6.38 4.42
CA CYS A 140 8.61 -5.10 5.02
C CYS A 140 8.23 -4.04 3.97
N MET A 141 9.00 -3.92 2.88
CA MET A 141 8.71 -2.97 1.80
C MET A 141 7.38 -3.29 1.08
N CYS A 142 7.09 -4.57 0.86
CA CYS A 142 5.84 -4.96 0.21
C CYS A 142 4.60 -4.71 1.09
N ALA A 143 4.73 -4.79 2.41
CA ALA A 143 3.60 -4.73 3.33
C ALA A 143 3.40 -3.36 4.01
N VAL A 144 4.41 -2.48 4.03
CA VAL A 144 4.35 -1.20 4.76
C VAL A 144 3.29 -0.25 4.20
N ASP A 145 3.14 -0.19 2.89
CA ASP A 145 2.19 0.69 2.19
C ASP A 145 1.22 -0.07 1.27
N MET A 146 1.25 -1.41 1.31
CA MET A 146 0.30 -2.34 0.68
C MET A 146 -0.06 -2.00 -0.78
N GLY A 147 0.94 -1.75 -1.60
CA GLY A 147 0.79 -1.38 -3.02
C GLY A 147 1.20 0.05 -3.34
N GLY A 148 1.66 0.82 -2.36
CA GLY A 148 2.18 2.17 -2.51
C GLY A 148 3.60 2.22 -3.08
N PRO A 149 4.28 3.39 -2.96
CA PRO A 149 5.60 3.63 -3.56
C PRO A 149 6.69 2.66 -3.11
N VAL A 150 6.71 2.30 -1.81
CA VAL A 150 7.72 1.41 -1.23
C VAL A 150 7.53 -0.02 -1.72
N ASN A 151 6.29 -0.51 -1.72
CA ASN A 151 5.93 -1.79 -2.33
C ASN A 151 6.33 -1.82 -3.82
N LYS A 152 6.02 -0.77 -4.57
CA LYS A 152 6.33 -0.71 -6.00
C LYS A 152 7.83 -0.64 -6.27
N ALA A 153 8.64 -0.05 -5.38
CA ALA A 153 10.10 -0.10 -5.52
C ALA A 153 10.63 -1.54 -5.42
N ALA A 154 10.15 -2.33 -4.45
CA ALA A 154 10.50 -3.74 -4.35
C ALA A 154 10.03 -4.54 -5.57
N TYR A 155 8.78 -4.34 -6.00
CA TYR A 155 8.19 -5.00 -7.16
C TYR A 155 8.92 -4.66 -8.48
N VAL A 156 9.21 -3.38 -8.73
CA VAL A 156 9.93 -2.94 -9.94
C VAL A 156 11.36 -3.48 -9.95
N THR A 157 12.06 -3.47 -8.81
CA THR A 157 13.39 -4.10 -8.69
C THR A 157 13.30 -5.58 -9.07
N GLY A 158 12.32 -6.31 -8.51
CA GLY A 158 12.09 -7.72 -8.84
C GLY A 158 11.80 -7.97 -10.32
N THR A 159 10.97 -7.13 -10.94
CA THR A 159 10.67 -7.26 -12.38
C THR A 159 11.86 -6.94 -13.28
N MET A 160 12.72 -5.99 -12.89
CA MET A 160 13.95 -5.67 -13.63
C MET A 160 14.97 -6.82 -13.54
N LEU A 161 15.18 -7.35 -12.34
CA LEU A 161 16.07 -8.49 -12.12
C LEU A 161 15.56 -9.76 -12.82
N LEU A 162 14.26 -10.00 -12.76
CA LEU A 162 13.62 -11.09 -13.49
C LEU A 162 13.81 -10.93 -15.01
N GLY A 163 13.62 -9.71 -15.55
CA GLY A 163 13.81 -9.43 -16.99
C GLY A 163 15.24 -9.75 -17.42
N ALA A 164 16.23 -9.24 -16.71
CA ALA A 164 17.66 -9.53 -16.97
C ALA A 164 17.97 -11.03 -16.87
N GLY A 165 17.42 -11.71 -15.85
CA GLY A 165 17.58 -13.14 -15.70
C GLY A 165 16.97 -13.97 -16.84
N LEU A 166 15.77 -13.59 -17.31
CA LEU A 166 15.13 -14.24 -18.46
C LEU A 166 15.92 -14.05 -19.75
N GLU A 167 16.54 -12.89 -19.96
CA GLU A 167 17.40 -12.61 -21.11
C GLU A 167 18.72 -13.41 -21.03
N ALA A 168 19.30 -13.56 -19.84
CA ALA A 168 20.50 -14.34 -19.62
C ALA A 168 20.27 -15.85 -19.82
N GLY A 169 19.05 -16.33 -19.59
CA GLY A 169 18.64 -17.70 -19.86
C GLY A 169 18.75 -18.65 -18.66
N VAL A 170 17.99 -19.73 -18.74
CA VAL A 170 17.90 -20.76 -17.69
C VAL A 170 19.28 -21.36 -17.40
N GLY A 171 19.62 -21.46 -16.11
CA GLY A 171 20.90 -22.04 -15.66
C GLY A 171 22.00 -21.01 -15.38
N THR A 172 21.75 -19.73 -15.64
CA THR A 172 22.66 -18.63 -15.26
C THR A 172 22.41 -18.17 -13.82
N ALA A 173 23.40 -17.53 -13.20
CA ALA A 173 23.24 -16.94 -11.88
C ALA A 173 22.20 -15.80 -11.89
N GLU A 174 22.22 -14.99 -12.94
CA GLU A 174 21.26 -13.89 -13.14
C GLU A 174 19.81 -14.40 -13.22
N TYR A 175 19.59 -15.54 -13.86
CA TYR A 175 18.26 -16.18 -13.91
C TYR A 175 17.83 -16.63 -12.50
N ALA A 176 18.74 -17.32 -11.78
CA ALA A 176 18.45 -17.79 -10.43
C ALA A 176 18.15 -16.62 -9.47
N ASP A 177 18.97 -15.57 -9.49
CA ASP A 177 18.82 -14.40 -8.64
C ASP A 177 17.52 -13.63 -8.95
N GLY A 178 17.22 -13.40 -10.23
CA GLY A 178 16.05 -12.67 -10.65
C GLY A 178 14.74 -13.41 -10.32
N THR A 179 14.69 -14.72 -10.56
CA THR A 179 13.51 -15.55 -10.27
C THR A 179 13.30 -15.78 -8.78
N ALA A 180 14.38 -15.92 -7.98
CA ALA A 180 14.30 -16.02 -6.52
C ALA A 180 13.83 -14.71 -5.88
N PHE A 181 14.37 -13.57 -6.33
CA PHE A 181 13.93 -12.24 -5.87
C PHE A 181 12.44 -12.02 -6.16
N MET A 182 12.00 -12.36 -7.37
CA MET A 182 10.58 -12.22 -7.75
C MET A 182 9.68 -13.16 -6.95
N ALA A 183 10.15 -14.38 -6.61
CA ALA A 183 9.44 -15.31 -5.74
C ALA A 183 9.18 -14.70 -4.35
N ALA A 184 10.21 -14.08 -3.76
CA ALA A 184 10.11 -13.42 -2.47
C ALA A 184 9.16 -12.22 -2.49
N VAL A 185 9.23 -11.35 -3.53
CA VAL A 185 8.30 -10.23 -3.71
C VAL A 185 6.87 -10.73 -3.86
N SER A 186 6.65 -11.75 -4.68
CA SER A 186 5.32 -12.29 -4.92
C SER A 186 4.73 -12.90 -3.65
N ALA A 187 5.52 -13.67 -2.89
CA ALA A 187 5.08 -14.19 -1.59
C ALA A 187 4.70 -13.07 -0.62
N ALA A 188 5.55 -12.03 -0.51
CA ALA A 188 5.31 -10.90 0.37
C ALA A 188 4.03 -10.12 0.03
N CYS A 189 3.72 -9.96 -1.26
CA CYS A 189 2.53 -9.25 -1.71
C CYS A 189 1.22 -10.04 -1.54
N ILE A 190 1.28 -11.38 -1.58
CA ILE A 190 0.12 -12.27 -1.38
C ILE A 190 -0.33 -12.29 0.09
N VAL A 191 0.60 -12.17 1.03
CA VAL A 191 0.35 -12.40 2.47
C VAL A 191 -0.59 -11.36 3.11
N PRO A 192 -0.48 -10.03 2.93
CA PRO A 192 -1.31 -9.06 3.65
C PRO A 192 -2.82 -9.28 3.47
N PRO A 193 -3.38 -9.44 2.25
CA PRO A 193 -4.80 -9.72 2.10
C PRO A 193 -5.20 -11.09 2.67
N LEU A 194 -4.35 -12.12 2.58
CA LEU A 194 -4.65 -13.42 3.19
C LEU A 194 -4.63 -13.36 4.72
N VAL A 195 -3.78 -12.55 5.34
CA VAL A 195 -3.80 -12.29 6.80
C VAL A 195 -5.13 -11.71 7.23
N THR A 196 -5.65 -10.72 6.52
CA THR A 196 -6.94 -10.12 6.82
C THR A 196 -8.09 -11.10 6.62
N SER A 197 -8.05 -11.90 5.56
CA SER A 197 -9.01 -12.98 5.31
C SER A 197 -9.01 -14.02 6.43
N PHE A 198 -7.83 -14.49 6.81
CA PHE A 198 -7.70 -15.45 7.91
C PHE A 198 -8.29 -14.90 9.22
N ALA A 199 -7.93 -13.65 9.58
CA ALA A 199 -8.39 -13.03 10.81
C ALA A 199 -9.91 -12.87 10.85
N VAL A 200 -10.52 -12.46 9.76
CA VAL A 200 -11.98 -12.31 9.63
C VAL A 200 -12.70 -13.66 9.77
N ILE A 201 -12.16 -14.73 9.16
CA ILE A 201 -12.74 -16.07 9.25
C ILE A 201 -12.59 -16.64 10.66
N ALA A 202 -11.37 -16.57 11.23
CA ALA A 202 -11.07 -17.12 12.55
C ALA A 202 -11.71 -16.34 13.69
N GLY A 203 -11.85 -15.02 13.52
CA GLY A 203 -12.36 -14.10 14.53
C GLY A 203 -13.71 -13.46 14.20
N LYS A 204 -14.61 -14.17 13.52
CA LYS A 204 -15.87 -13.64 12.96
C LYS A 204 -16.62 -12.65 13.86
N LYS A 205 -16.71 -12.91 15.17
CA LYS A 205 -17.43 -12.07 16.14
C LYS A 205 -16.74 -10.74 16.48
N TYR A 206 -15.47 -10.57 16.10
CA TYR A 206 -14.67 -9.40 16.43
C TYR A 206 -14.63 -8.36 15.31
N PHE A 207 -15.21 -8.69 14.16
CA PHE A 207 -15.21 -7.87 12.95
C PHE A 207 -16.63 -7.45 12.57
N SER A 208 -16.78 -6.27 11.97
CA SER A 208 -18.03 -5.79 11.39
C SER A 208 -18.44 -6.61 10.16
N GLN A 209 -19.70 -6.49 9.74
CA GLN A 209 -20.18 -7.15 8.50
C GLN A 209 -19.39 -6.65 7.28
N GLU A 210 -19.10 -5.35 7.22
CA GLU A 210 -18.28 -4.74 6.16
C GLU A 210 -16.86 -5.35 6.10
N ASP A 211 -16.21 -5.52 7.28
CA ASP A 211 -14.90 -6.18 7.33
C ASP A 211 -14.99 -7.63 6.89
N HIS A 212 -16.12 -8.29 7.20
CA HIS A 212 -16.36 -9.66 6.80
C HIS A 212 -16.40 -9.79 5.28
N ASP A 213 -17.18 -8.94 4.62
CA ASP A 213 -17.34 -8.94 3.18
C ASP A 213 -16.01 -8.61 2.48
N ALA A 214 -15.27 -7.60 2.98
CA ALA A 214 -13.94 -7.27 2.49
C ALA A 214 -12.93 -8.41 2.69
N GLY A 215 -12.94 -9.06 3.85
CA GLY A 215 -12.04 -10.18 4.17
C GLY A 215 -12.27 -11.40 3.27
N ILE A 216 -13.51 -11.71 2.90
CA ILE A 216 -13.82 -12.80 1.96
C ILE A 216 -13.28 -12.48 0.56
N VAL A 217 -13.48 -11.24 0.08
CA VAL A 217 -12.94 -10.79 -1.21
C VAL A 217 -11.40 -10.85 -1.22
N ASN A 218 -10.76 -10.60 -0.08
CA ASN A 218 -9.31 -10.63 0.05
C ASN A 218 -8.69 -12.02 -0.16
N ILE A 219 -9.46 -13.11 -0.07
CA ILE A 219 -8.98 -14.44 -0.47
C ILE A 219 -8.61 -14.42 -1.95
N ILE A 220 -9.51 -13.89 -2.78
CA ILE A 220 -9.29 -13.82 -4.24
C ILE A 220 -8.18 -12.83 -4.56
N LEU A 221 -8.20 -11.64 -3.94
CA LEU A 221 -7.20 -10.62 -4.15
C LEU A 221 -5.79 -11.11 -3.75
N GLY A 222 -5.64 -11.77 -2.60
CA GLY A 222 -4.39 -12.37 -2.18
C GLY A 222 -3.94 -13.46 -3.14
N CYS A 223 -4.81 -14.39 -3.50
CA CYS A 223 -4.50 -15.45 -4.45
C CYS A 223 -4.07 -14.93 -5.83
N THR A 224 -4.46 -13.73 -6.21
CA THR A 224 -4.09 -13.08 -7.47
C THR A 224 -2.96 -12.05 -7.35
N HIS A 225 -2.29 -11.96 -6.18
CA HIS A 225 -1.17 -11.04 -5.93
C HIS A 225 -1.62 -9.56 -5.88
N ILE A 226 -2.78 -9.27 -5.32
CA ILE A 226 -3.29 -7.90 -5.17
C ILE A 226 -3.22 -7.50 -3.70
N THR A 227 -2.12 -6.86 -3.31
CA THR A 227 -1.81 -6.49 -1.92
C THR A 227 -2.78 -5.44 -1.36
N GLU A 228 -3.31 -4.58 -2.25
CA GLU A 228 -4.18 -3.45 -1.96
C GLU A 228 -5.49 -3.86 -1.24
N GLY A 229 -5.88 -5.12 -1.33
CA GLY A 229 -7.04 -5.66 -0.60
C GLY A 229 -6.97 -5.49 0.92
N ALA A 230 -5.77 -5.42 1.48
CA ALA A 230 -5.59 -5.22 2.93
C ALA A 230 -5.71 -3.75 3.38
N ILE A 231 -5.71 -2.77 2.46
CA ILE A 231 -5.77 -1.33 2.77
C ILE A 231 -6.96 -0.94 3.65
N PRO A 232 -8.20 -1.42 3.41
CA PRO A 232 -9.34 -1.06 4.26
C PRO A 232 -9.14 -1.43 5.74
N PHE A 233 -8.44 -2.53 6.02
CA PHE A 233 -8.12 -2.94 7.38
C PHE A 233 -7.00 -2.09 7.99
N MET A 234 -5.99 -1.74 7.20
CA MET A 234 -4.90 -0.87 7.63
C MET A 234 -5.40 0.54 7.95
N THR A 235 -6.28 1.12 7.13
CA THR A 235 -6.80 2.48 7.36
C THR A 235 -7.64 2.59 8.62
N LYS A 236 -8.33 1.53 9.03
CA LYS A 236 -9.08 1.46 10.29
C LYS A 236 -8.16 1.35 11.51
N ASN A 237 -7.02 0.66 11.41
CA ASN A 237 -6.10 0.37 12.51
C ASN A 237 -4.65 0.28 12.01
N ILE A 238 -4.03 1.42 11.69
CA ILE A 238 -2.70 1.49 11.05
C ILE A 238 -1.63 0.76 11.88
N TRP A 239 -1.48 1.14 13.16
CA TRP A 239 -0.39 0.64 14.00
C TRP A 239 -0.38 -0.87 14.25
N PRO A 240 -1.49 -1.55 14.53
CA PRO A 240 -1.45 -3.01 14.68
C PRO A 240 -1.38 -3.72 13.33
N VAL A 241 -2.12 -3.28 12.31
CA VAL A 241 -2.20 -4.00 11.01
C VAL A 241 -0.90 -3.91 10.25
N MET A 242 -0.29 -2.73 10.14
CA MET A 242 0.95 -2.53 9.39
C MET A 242 2.11 -3.39 9.93
N PRO A 243 2.50 -3.35 11.22
CA PRO A 243 3.60 -4.19 11.71
C PRO A 243 3.28 -5.69 11.68
N ILE A 244 2.02 -6.10 11.88
CA ILE A 244 1.62 -7.50 11.75
C ILE A 244 1.81 -7.99 10.31
N THR A 245 1.34 -7.25 9.33
CA THR A 245 1.49 -7.62 7.91
C THR A 245 2.94 -7.54 7.44
N MET A 246 3.74 -6.57 7.92
CA MET A 246 5.18 -6.51 7.66
C MET A 246 5.90 -7.75 8.19
N LEU A 247 5.65 -8.15 9.45
CA LEU A 247 6.21 -9.36 10.02
C LEU A 247 5.80 -10.60 9.22
N SER A 248 4.54 -10.71 8.87
CA SER A 248 3.98 -11.85 8.13
C SER A 248 4.58 -11.98 6.74
N ALA A 249 4.67 -10.86 6.01
CA ALA A 249 5.28 -10.80 4.70
C ALA A 249 6.79 -11.08 4.75
N ALA A 250 7.49 -10.59 5.80
CA ALA A 250 8.89 -10.91 6.01
C ALA A 250 9.12 -12.41 6.25
N ILE A 251 8.28 -13.06 7.06
CA ILE A 251 8.34 -14.51 7.28
C ILE A 251 8.18 -15.26 5.95
N ALA A 252 7.16 -14.94 5.17
CA ALA A 252 6.90 -15.59 3.88
C ALA A 252 8.05 -15.37 2.89
N SER A 253 8.55 -14.15 2.79
CA SER A 253 9.65 -13.78 1.90
C SER A 253 10.96 -14.48 2.26
N VAL A 254 11.32 -14.48 3.55
CA VAL A 254 12.52 -15.18 4.06
C VAL A 254 12.42 -16.68 3.80
N LEU A 255 11.30 -17.31 4.14
CA LEU A 255 11.10 -18.74 3.91
C LEU A 255 11.15 -19.09 2.42
N THR A 256 10.57 -18.26 1.56
CA THR A 256 10.61 -18.43 0.10
C THR A 256 12.06 -18.47 -0.41
N LEU A 257 12.90 -17.53 0.03
CA LEU A 257 14.33 -17.50 -0.33
C LEU A 257 15.10 -18.67 0.25
N LEU A 258 14.90 -19.01 1.52
CA LEU A 258 15.59 -20.14 2.18
C LEU A 258 15.24 -21.49 1.57
N LEU A 259 14.01 -21.64 1.08
CA LEU A 259 13.53 -22.88 0.44
C LEU A 259 13.92 -22.97 -1.04
N GLY A 260 14.63 -21.99 -1.58
CA GLY A 260 15.12 -21.99 -2.96
C GLY A 260 13.99 -21.95 -4.00
N VAL A 261 12.95 -21.19 -3.76
CA VAL A 261 11.82 -21.05 -4.69
C VAL A 261 12.15 -20.06 -5.80
N HIS A 262 11.76 -20.40 -7.04
CA HIS A 262 11.96 -19.53 -8.20
C HIS A 262 10.65 -19.29 -8.95
N VAL A 263 10.30 -18.02 -9.16
CA VAL A 263 9.10 -17.60 -9.89
C VAL A 263 9.49 -16.85 -11.17
N PRO A 264 9.35 -17.48 -12.34
CA PRO A 264 9.73 -16.88 -13.64
C PRO A 264 8.62 -15.98 -14.22
N ALA A 265 7.74 -15.44 -13.38
CA ALA A 265 6.63 -14.59 -13.78
C ALA A 265 6.53 -13.35 -12.89
N PRO A 266 6.34 -12.16 -13.46
CA PRO A 266 6.34 -10.92 -12.68
C PRO A 266 5.07 -10.72 -11.85
N HIS A 267 3.97 -11.41 -12.18
CA HIS A 267 2.67 -11.22 -11.54
C HIS A 267 1.78 -12.45 -11.74
N GLY A 268 0.69 -12.53 -10.97
CA GLY A 268 -0.34 -13.56 -11.14
C GLY A 268 -0.66 -14.38 -9.89
N GLY A 269 0.12 -14.24 -8.82
CA GLY A 269 -0.14 -14.97 -7.58
C GLY A 269 -0.15 -16.48 -7.78
N PHE A 270 -1.13 -17.18 -7.22
CA PHE A 270 -1.24 -18.63 -7.39
C PHE A 270 -1.62 -19.09 -8.82
N LEU A 271 -2.01 -18.18 -9.71
CA LEU A 271 -2.26 -18.53 -11.11
C LEU A 271 -0.97 -18.93 -11.85
N VAL A 272 0.19 -18.47 -11.39
CA VAL A 272 1.49 -18.85 -11.97
C VAL A 272 2.11 -20.09 -11.34
N LEU A 273 1.45 -20.72 -10.34
CA LEU A 273 1.93 -21.90 -9.65
C LEU A 273 2.44 -23.03 -10.57
N PRO A 274 1.83 -23.29 -11.75
CA PRO A 274 2.31 -24.33 -12.66
C PRO A 274 3.72 -24.09 -13.22
N VAL A 275 4.21 -22.86 -13.21
CA VAL A 275 5.54 -22.49 -13.73
C VAL A 275 6.53 -22.14 -12.61
N VAL A 276 6.11 -22.25 -11.34
CA VAL A 276 6.95 -21.99 -10.17
C VAL A 276 7.81 -23.21 -9.87
N ASP A 277 9.11 -23.02 -9.85
CA ASP A 277 10.03 -24.02 -9.30
C ASP A 277 10.00 -23.94 -7.77
N GLY A 278 9.72 -25.09 -7.12
CA GLY A 278 9.44 -25.12 -5.68
C GLY A 278 8.04 -24.62 -5.31
N GLY A 279 7.04 -24.85 -6.15
CA GLY A 279 5.68 -24.35 -5.94
C GLY A 279 5.04 -24.75 -4.60
N LEU A 280 5.25 -25.99 -4.13
CA LEU A 280 4.76 -26.44 -2.83
C LEU A 280 5.42 -25.67 -1.68
N GLN A 281 6.76 -25.52 -1.75
CA GLN A 281 7.55 -24.77 -0.78
C GLN A 281 7.09 -23.31 -0.72
N TRP A 282 6.79 -22.71 -1.88
CA TRP A 282 6.26 -21.35 -1.97
C TRP A 282 4.91 -21.20 -1.28
N VAL A 283 3.97 -22.10 -1.55
CA VAL A 283 2.67 -22.13 -0.87
C VAL A 283 2.82 -22.27 0.65
N LEU A 284 3.70 -23.17 1.10
CA LEU A 284 3.94 -23.36 2.54
C LEU A 284 4.57 -22.12 3.20
N ALA A 285 5.47 -21.42 2.52
CA ALA A 285 6.06 -20.17 3.00
C ALA A 285 4.99 -19.07 3.15
N ILE A 286 4.12 -18.91 2.15
CA ILE A 286 3.00 -17.95 2.17
C ILE A 286 2.02 -18.30 3.30
N LEU A 287 1.65 -19.57 3.44
CA LEU A 287 0.75 -20.02 4.50
C LEU A 287 1.35 -19.79 5.89
N ALA A 288 2.64 -20.03 6.08
CA ALA A 288 3.31 -19.77 7.36
C ALA A 288 3.21 -18.30 7.76
N GLY A 289 3.54 -17.38 6.85
CA GLY A 289 3.36 -15.94 7.08
C GLY A 289 1.89 -15.57 7.34
N THR A 290 0.97 -16.10 6.55
CA THR A 290 -0.47 -15.85 6.67
C THR A 290 -1.03 -16.31 8.02
N ILE A 291 -0.66 -17.51 8.48
CA ILE A 291 -1.15 -18.07 9.75
C ILE A 291 -0.62 -17.23 10.93
N VAL A 292 0.68 -16.93 10.94
CA VAL A 292 1.28 -16.11 12.00
C VAL A 292 0.59 -14.74 12.09
N GLY A 293 0.48 -14.04 10.97
CA GLY A 293 -0.19 -12.74 10.95
C GLY A 293 -1.67 -12.81 11.25
N GLY A 294 -2.36 -13.81 10.73
CA GLY A 294 -3.79 -14.03 10.97
C GLY A 294 -4.09 -14.28 12.45
N ILE A 295 -3.27 -15.08 13.13
CA ILE A 295 -3.39 -15.30 14.59
C ILE A 295 -3.15 -13.98 15.34
N LEU A 296 -2.08 -13.26 15.02
CA LEU A 296 -1.76 -11.99 15.69
C LEU A 296 -2.86 -10.94 15.48
N PHE A 297 -3.37 -10.81 14.26
CA PHE A 297 -4.43 -9.85 13.98
C PHE A 297 -5.76 -10.25 14.63
N THR A 298 -6.10 -11.52 14.64
CA THR A 298 -7.28 -12.03 15.39
C THR A 298 -7.16 -11.78 16.88
N ALA A 299 -5.98 -12.01 17.47
CA ALA A 299 -5.73 -11.77 18.89
C ALA A 299 -5.85 -10.29 19.24
N PHE A 300 -5.30 -9.41 18.39
CA PHE A 300 -5.46 -7.96 18.53
C PHE A 300 -6.95 -7.55 18.52
N LYS A 301 -7.71 -7.99 17.51
CA LYS A 301 -9.14 -7.67 17.39
C LYS A 301 -9.96 -8.23 18.54
N LYS A 302 -9.61 -9.42 19.04
CA LYS A 302 -10.23 -9.98 20.27
C LYS A 302 -9.98 -9.08 21.48
N ALA A 303 -8.76 -8.58 21.65
CA ALA A 303 -8.42 -7.69 22.77
C ALA A 303 -9.19 -6.37 22.68
N GLU A 304 -9.24 -5.75 21.49
CA GLU A 304 -10.01 -4.53 21.22
C GLU A 304 -11.50 -4.71 21.52
N TRP A 305 -12.09 -5.81 21.02
CA TRP A 305 -13.48 -6.15 21.26
C TRP A 305 -13.77 -6.37 22.76
N THR A 306 -12.88 -7.09 23.46
CA THR A 306 -13.05 -7.35 24.91
C THR A 306 -12.98 -6.04 25.70
N LYS A 307 -12.06 -5.13 25.33
CA LYS A 307 -11.96 -3.82 25.95
C LYS A 307 -13.24 -3.00 25.74
N ALA A 308 -13.75 -2.93 24.52
CA ALA A 308 -15.00 -2.23 24.22
C ALA A 308 -16.22 -2.81 24.97
N GLN A 309 -16.28 -4.14 25.15
CA GLN A 309 -17.34 -4.79 25.94
C GLN A 309 -17.24 -4.41 27.43
N ARG A 310 -16.04 -4.33 27.99
CA ARG A 310 -15.83 -3.90 29.38
C ARG A 310 -16.22 -2.43 29.57
N GLU A 311 -15.79 -1.55 28.68
CA GLU A 311 -16.15 -0.13 28.72
C GLU A 311 -17.67 0.07 28.61
N ALA A 312 -18.36 -0.65 27.72
CA ALA A 312 -19.82 -0.61 27.60
C ALA A 312 -20.51 -1.12 28.88
N ALA A 313 -19.99 -2.19 29.50
CA ALA A 313 -20.56 -2.72 30.74
C ALA A 313 -20.39 -1.74 31.92
N VAL A 314 -19.22 -1.06 31.99
CA VAL A 314 -18.98 0.00 32.98
C VAL A 314 -19.94 1.17 32.76
N GLU A 315 -20.15 1.60 31.55
CA GLU A 315 -21.05 2.72 31.23
C GLU A 315 -22.50 2.42 31.58
N VAL A 316 -22.98 1.19 31.30
CA VAL A 316 -24.33 0.74 31.73
C VAL A 316 -24.44 0.79 33.25
N THR A 317 -23.45 0.23 33.96
CA THR A 317 -23.44 0.20 35.44
C THR A 317 -23.43 1.61 36.03
N ILE A 318 -22.71 2.56 35.45
CA ILE A 318 -22.68 3.96 35.90
C ILE A 318 -24.02 4.67 35.65
N ASN A 319 -24.69 4.37 34.54
CA ASN A 319 -25.99 4.98 34.20
C ASN A 319 -27.12 4.48 35.10
N ASP A 320 -27.00 3.30 35.72
CA ASP A 320 -27.95 2.74 36.67
C ASP A 320 -27.80 3.35 38.09
N VAL A 321 -26.76 4.17 38.36
CA VAL A 321 -26.59 4.83 39.66
C VAL A 321 -27.57 5.99 39.79
N PRO A 322 -28.39 6.02 40.90
CA PRO A 322 -29.30 7.15 41.15
C PRO A 322 -28.56 8.48 41.25
N ALA A 323 -29.11 9.52 40.65
CA ALA A 323 -28.56 10.87 40.76
C ALA A 323 -28.71 11.41 42.21
N PRO A 324 -27.73 12.16 42.75
CA PRO A 324 -26.60 12.77 42.07
C PRO A 324 -25.25 12.08 42.39
N ALA A 325 -24.71 11.31 41.47
CA ALA A 325 -23.30 10.94 41.55
C ALA A 325 -22.47 12.14 41.08
N ASP A 326 -21.45 12.51 41.86
CA ASP A 326 -20.57 13.60 41.48
C ASP A 326 -19.68 13.21 40.28
N ASP A 327 -19.24 14.21 39.53
CA ASP A 327 -18.44 13.99 38.31
C ASP A 327 -17.09 13.30 38.63
N VAL A 328 -16.56 13.49 39.83
CA VAL A 328 -15.31 12.86 40.29
C VAL A 328 -15.50 11.36 40.47
N PHE A 329 -16.61 10.95 41.05
CA PHE A 329 -16.94 9.54 41.22
C PHE A 329 -17.21 8.83 39.89
N ARG A 330 -17.94 9.51 39.00
CA ARG A 330 -18.16 9.01 37.62
C ARG A 330 -16.84 8.87 36.83
N ALA A 331 -15.92 9.82 37.00
CA ALA A 331 -14.60 9.75 36.41
C ALA A 331 -13.76 8.60 36.99
N ALA A 332 -13.82 8.38 38.29
CA ALA A 332 -13.14 7.23 38.93
C ALA A 332 -13.68 5.88 38.42
N CYS A 333 -15.01 5.74 38.31
CA CYS A 333 -15.63 4.55 37.76
C CYS A 333 -15.24 4.32 36.27
N LYS A 334 -15.13 5.38 35.47
CA LYS A 334 -14.68 5.28 34.06
C LYS A 334 -13.21 4.94 33.93
N ALA A 335 -12.39 5.20 34.95
CA ALA A 335 -10.97 4.84 34.96
C ALA A 335 -10.71 3.36 35.32
N GLU A 336 -11.73 2.65 35.83
CA GLU A 336 -11.62 1.23 36.18
C GLU A 336 -12.15 0.34 35.05
N ASP A 337 -11.29 -0.52 34.54
CA ASP A 337 -11.57 -1.39 33.39
C ASP A 337 -12.36 -2.66 33.74
N ASP A 338 -12.56 -2.95 35.04
CA ASP A 338 -13.25 -4.16 35.51
C ASP A 338 -14.68 -3.84 36.01
N PRO A 339 -15.73 -4.31 35.29
CA PRO A 339 -17.12 -4.08 35.70
C PRO A 339 -17.48 -4.54 37.10
N ALA A 340 -16.83 -5.60 37.59
CA ALA A 340 -17.08 -6.10 38.94
C ALA A 340 -16.54 -5.15 40.01
N LYS A 341 -15.40 -4.53 39.79
CA LYS A 341 -14.83 -3.50 40.68
C LYS A 341 -15.64 -2.21 40.64
N VAL A 342 -16.11 -1.81 39.44
CA VAL A 342 -17.00 -0.64 39.31
C VAL A 342 -18.30 -0.87 40.10
N ALA A 343 -18.91 -2.05 40.02
CA ALA A 343 -20.08 -2.40 40.81
C ALA A 343 -19.77 -2.37 42.30
N GLY A 344 -18.59 -2.81 42.75
CA GLY A 344 -18.11 -2.71 44.13
C GLY A 344 -18.02 -1.27 44.60
N LEU A 345 -17.38 -0.39 43.83
CA LEU A 345 -17.26 1.05 44.12
C LEU A 345 -18.64 1.74 44.25
N ILE A 346 -19.57 1.38 43.39
CA ILE A 346 -20.94 1.91 43.39
C ILE A 346 -21.67 1.45 44.68
N ASN A 347 -21.59 0.18 45.07
CA ASN A 347 -22.22 -0.36 46.25
C ASN A 347 -21.63 0.24 47.53
N GLU A 348 -20.32 0.45 47.62
CA GLU A 348 -19.68 1.12 48.75
C GLU A 348 -20.17 2.57 48.94
N ARG A 349 -20.48 3.25 47.87
CA ARG A 349 -20.94 4.64 47.94
C ARG A 349 -22.44 4.75 48.26
N LEU A 350 -23.22 3.75 47.89
CA LEU A 350 -24.66 3.71 48.20
C LEU A 350 -25.00 3.16 49.60
N ALA A 351 -24.03 2.51 50.27
CA ALA A 351 -24.13 2.05 51.64
C ALA A 351 -23.80 3.19 52.62
#